data_5e66276f9c87ed9a6d738a382ceaab19
#
_entry.id   5e66276f9c87ed9a6d738a382ceaab19
#
_cell.length_a   1.000
_cell.length_b   1.000
_cell.length_c   1.000
_cell.angle_alpha   90.00
_cell.angle_beta   90.00
_cell.angle_gamma   90.00
#
_symmetry.space_group_name_H-M   'P 1'
#
loop_
_entity.id
_entity.type
_entity.pdbx_description
1 polymer ?
#
loop_
_entity_poly.entity_id
_entity_poly.type
_entity_poly.pdbx_seq_one_letter_code
_entity_poly.pdbx_strand_id
1 'polypeptide(L)'
;MCGPNEPDIVSSAAEFLKGRVQHYLFVSSIGAYDHKLFAKPDIITEDAKLQPWNEPGREYNRNKAESERRLQRIIGERLTIVRPTGIKGHGDDTPDLLTWLLRMQAGDEHIAPGNGHDPFQMVDVKDVASFIALAITKSFYGAFNLTGRLLTFREYLEACKAATYSGATLTWIPQQFLHEHGLESDDVLHTFAGYFPSWLPEARHQGLYRISSEKAFRAGWKTRPFEETAFDCLMDFRSGQLKPSAFLSQAKEREVLDAWKDHPS
;
A
#
# COMPACT_ATOMS: atom_id res chain seq x y z
N MET A 1 5.50 18.28 1.80
CA MET A 1 4.11 18.51 2.24
C MET A 1 3.29 17.37 1.67
N CYS A 2 2.75 16.49 2.52
CA CYS A 2 1.69 15.57 2.10
C CYS A 2 0.50 16.47 1.77
N GLY A 3 0.34 16.80 0.50
CA GLY A 3 -0.59 17.82 0.08
C GLY A 3 -2.03 17.39 0.25
N PRO A 4 -2.95 18.32 0.43
CA PRO A 4 -4.37 18.06 0.36
C PRO A 4 -4.70 17.37 -0.96
N ASN A 5 -5.75 16.55 -0.95
CA ASN A 5 -6.20 15.83 -2.14
C ASN A 5 -6.93 16.74 -3.14
N GLU A 6 -6.81 18.06 -3.00
CA GLU A 6 -7.53 19.05 -3.78
C GLU A 6 -6.60 19.75 -4.77
N PRO A 7 -6.80 19.53 -6.08
CA PRO A 7 -5.94 20.10 -7.11
C PRO A 7 -5.83 21.62 -7.06
N ASP A 8 -6.89 22.34 -6.64
CA ASP A 8 -6.89 23.80 -6.57
C ASP A 8 -5.97 24.32 -5.46
N ILE A 9 -5.97 23.67 -4.29
CA ILE A 9 -5.07 24.03 -3.18
C ILE A 9 -3.61 23.75 -3.57
N VAL A 10 -3.37 22.59 -4.19
CA VAL A 10 -2.02 22.22 -4.68
C VAL A 10 -1.53 23.23 -5.72
N SER A 11 -2.40 23.62 -6.66
CA SER A 11 -2.06 24.63 -7.70
C SER A 11 -1.75 25.99 -7.09
N SER A 12 -2.59 26.45 -6.17
CA SER A 12 -2.40 27.76 -5.50
C SER A 12 -1.07 27.82 -4.74
N ALA A 13 -0.73 26.73 -4.03
CA ALA A 13 0.58 26.64 -3.35
C ALA A 13 1.75 26.64 -4.35
N ALA A 14 1.61 25.94 -5.47
CA ALA A 14 2.64 25.88 -6.51
C ALA A 14 2.85 27.24 -7.19
N GLU A 15 1.78 27.95 -7.54
CA GLU A 15 1.87 29.30 -8.12
C GLU A 15 2.54 30.28 -7.15
N PHE A 16 2.20 30.23 -5.86
CA PHE A 16 2.85 31.05 -4.85
C PHE A 16 4.36 30.77 -4.72
N LEU A 17 4.75 29.49 -4.83
CA LEU A 17 6.16 29.06 -4.69
C LEU A 17 6.95 29.15 -6.00
N LYS A 18 6.28 29.23 -7.15
CA LYS A 18 6.91 29.37 -8.45
C LYS A 18 7.90 30.55 -8.47
N GLY A 19 9.14 30.28 -8.82
CA GLY A 19 10.23 31.27 -8.82
C GLY A 19 10.86 31.56 -7.45
N ARG A 20 10.29 31.02 -6.35
CA ARG A 20 10.83 31.23 -4.98
C ARG A 20 11.57 29.98 -4.46
N VAL A 21 11.38 28.82 -5.10
CA VAL A 21 12.05 27.56 -4.73
C VAL A 21 12.85 27.03 -5.91
N GLN A 22 13.96 26.38 -5.62
CA GLN A 22 14.79 25.74 -6.63
C GLN A 22 14.28 24.35 -7.00
N HIS A 23 13.57 23.69 -6.08
CA HIS A 23 13.06 22.35 -6.22
C HIS A 23 11.68 22.25 -5.57
N TYR A 24 10.71 21.68 -6.27
CA TYR A 24 9.37 21.39 -5.76
C TYR A 24 9.16 19.88 -5.76
N LEU A 25 8.85 19.30 -4.61
CA LEU A 25 8.58 17.89 -4.50
C LEU A 25 7.12 17.67 -4.04
N PHE A 26 6.41 16.83 -4.77
CA PHE A 26 5.01 16.47 -4.49
C PHE A 26 4.89 14.99 -4.15
N VAL A 27 4.29 14.71 -2.99
CA VAL A 27 3.93 13.33 -2.60
C VAL A 27 2.56 13.01 -3.18
N SER A 28 2.58 12.27 -4.28
CA SER A 28 1.41 11.74 -4.97
C SER A 28 1.03 10.35 -4.43
N SER A 29 0.62 9.46 -5.29
CA SER A 29 0.25 8.06 -4.98
C SER A 29 0.28 7.24 -6.26
N ILE A 30 0.46 5.92 -6.16
CA ILE A 30 0.17 5.00 -7.27
C ILE A 30 -1.30 5.10 -7.72
N GLY A 31 -2.20 5.53 -6.84
CA GLY A 31 -3.60 5.84 -7.19
C GLY A 31 -3.76 6.90 -8.28
N ALA A 32 -2.72 7.67 -8.62
CA ALA A 32 -2.74 8.60 -9.74
C ALA A 32 -2.77 7.90 -11.11
N TYR A 33 -2.41 6.62 -11.19
CA TYR A 33 -2.48 5.86 -12.44
C TYR A 33 -3.92 5.54 -12.85
N ASP A 34 -4.13 5.34 -14.14
CA ASP A 34 -5.41 4.89 -14.69
C ASP A 34 -5.80 3.53 -14.07
N HIS A 35 -6.94 3.49 -13.38
CA HIS A 35 -7.40 2.29 -12.68
C HIS A 35 -7.56 1.06 -13.58
N LYS A 36 -7.76 1.27 -14.90
CA LYS A 36 -7.84 0.19 -15.90
C LYS A 36 -6.54 -0.61 -16.01
N LEU A 37 -5.41 -0.01 -15.61
CA LEU A 37 -4.11 -0.69 -15.57
C LEU A 37 -4.06 -1.72 -14.45
N PHE A 38 -4.77 -1.48 -13.35
CA PHE A 38 -4.77 -2.40 -12.20
C PHE A 38 -5.49 -3.72 -12.47
N ALA A 39 -6.33 -3.78 -13.50
CA ALA A 39 -6.97 -5.03 -13.94
C ALA A 39 -6.09 -5.90 -14.85
N LYS A 40 -4.85 -5.47 -15.14
CA LYS A 40 -3.91 -6.16 -16.03
C LYS A 40 -2.71 -6.67 -15.27
N PRO A 41 -2.08 -7.78 -15.69
CA PRO A 41 -0.90 -8.33 -15.05
C PRO A 41 0.39 -7.58 -15.37
N ASP A 42 0.31 -6.46 -16.09
CA ASP A 42 1.47 -5.71 -16.56
C ASP A 42 2.17 -4.97 -15.39
N ILE A 43 3.48 -4.83 -15.50
CA ILE A 43 4.26 -4.01 -14.58
C ILE A 43 4.02 -2.53 -14.91
N ILE A 44 3.62 -1.76 -13.91
CA ILE A 44 3.35 -0.32 -14.04
C ILE A 44 4.63 0.45 -13.70
N THR A 45 5.12 1.20 -14.68
CA THR A 45 6.26 2.12 -14.55
C THR A 45 5.80 3.57 -14.48
N GLU A 46 6.74 4.50 -14.27
CA GLU A 46 6.44 5.93 -14.15
C GLU A 46 5.83 6.56 -15.41
N ASP A 47 6.03 5.95 -16.56
CA ASP A 47 5.50 6.42 -17.87
C ASP A 47 4.05 5.96 -18.12
N ALA A 48 3.49 5.16 -17.22
CA ALA A 48 2.14 4.66 -17.35
C ALA A 48 1.11 5.79 -17.29
N LYS A 49 -0.03 5.58 -17.97
CA LYS A 49 -1.10 6.58 -18.09
C LYS A 49 -1.71 6.94 -16.75
N LEU A 50 -1.88 8.24 -16.51
CA LEU A 50 -2.58 8.74 -15.33
C LEU A 50 -4.10 8.70 -15.52
N GLN A 51 -4.82 8.57 -14.41
CA GLN A 51 -6.27 8.58 -14.33
C GLN A 51 -6.84 9.82 -15.04
N PRO A 52 -7.69 9.66 -16.05
CA PRO A 52 -8.35 10.79 -16.70
C PRO A 52 -9.30 11.51 -15.75
N TRP A 53 -9.38 12.84 -15.85
CA TRP A 53 -10.23 13.64 -14.97
C TRP A 53 -11.73 13.33 -15.12
N ASN A 54 -12.18 13.14 -16.36
CA ASN A 54 -13.59 12.98 -16.75
C ASN A 54 -14.05 11.52 -16.82
N GLU A 55 -13.19 10.57 -16.47
CA GLU A 55 -13.57 9.15 -16.41
C GLU A 55 -14.00 8.76 -14.99
N PRO A 56 -14.84 7.72 -14.85
CA PRO A 56 -15.17 7.16 -13.55
C PRO A 56 -13.91 6.75 -12.79
N GLY A 57 -13.96 6.80 -11.48
CA GLY A 57 -12.87 6.43 -10.60
C GLY A 57 -12.99 7.11 -9.25
N ARG A 58 -12.15 6.74 -8.30
CA ARG A 58 -12.12 7.39 -6.99
C ARG A 58 -11.73 8.85 -7.13
N GLU A 59 -12.42 9.72 -6.42
CA GLU A 59 -12.07 11.15 -6.37
C GLU A 59 -10.62 11.38 -5.98
N TYR A 60 -10.15 10.69 -4.96
CA TYR A 60 -8.74 10.71 -4.55
C TYR A 60 -7.77 10.48 -5.72
N ASN A 61 -8.04 9.47 -6.55
CA ASN A 61 -7.17 9.10 -7.67
C ASN A 61 -7.18 10.19 -8.76
N ARG A 62 -8.37 10.70 -9.11
CA ARG A 62 -8.50 11.81 -10.06
C ARG A 62 -7.78 13.06 -9.56
N ASN A 63 -7.95 13.39 -8.28
CA ASN A 63 -7.34 14.57 -7.67
C ASN A 63 -5.81 14.47 -7.65
N LYS A 64 -5.24 13.29 -7.32
CA LYS A 64 -3.79 13.08 -7.39
C LYS A 64 -3.27 13.24 -8.82
N ALA A 65 -3.91 12.58 -9.79
CA ALA A 65 -3.52 12.68 -11.20
C ALA A 65 -3.63 14.12 -11.75
N GLU A 66 -4.70 14.84 -11.40
CA GLU A 66 -4.88 16.22 -11.84
C GLU A 66 -3.89 17.18 -11.16
N SER A 67 -3.59 16.96 -9.88
CA SER A 67 -2.55 17.72 -9.18
C SER A 67 -1.20 17.56 -9.86
N GLU A 68 -0.81 16.35 -10.25
CA GLU A 68 0.43 16.12 -10.99
C GLU A 68 0.47 16.88 -12.32
N ARG A 69 -0.63 16.83 -13.12
CA ARG A 69 -0.71 17.54 -14.40
C ARG A 69 -0.59 19.04 -14.22
N ARG A 70 -1.24 19.59 -13.20
CA ARG A 70 -1.18 21.04 -12.91
C ARG A 70 0.21 21.45 -12.43
N LEU A 71 0.81 20.69 -11.53
CA LEU A 71 2.17 20.92 -11.05
C LEU A 71 3.19 20.86 -12.19
N GLN A 72 3.04 19.93 -13.12
CA GLN A 72 3.92 19.85 -14.29
C GLN A 72 3.84 21.12 -15.15
N ARG A 73 2.64 21.71 -15.31
CA ARG A 73 2.46 22.98 -16.06
C ARG A 73 3.00 24.20 -15.31
N ILE A 74 2.86 24.21 -13.97
CA ILE A 74 3.24 25.36 -13.13
C ILE A 74 4.73 25.39 -12.83
N ILE A 75 5.29 24.25 -12.39
CA ILE A 75 6.67 24.11 -11.90
C ILE A 75 7.63 23.67 -13.01
N GLY A 76 7.15 22.82 -13.93
CA GLY A 76 7.94 22.32 -15.05
C GLY A 76 9.07 21.39 -14.63
N GLU A 77 10.27 21.63 -15.15
CA GLU A 77 11.44 20.74 -15.00
C GLU A 77 11.98 20.63 -13.56
N ARG A 78 11.61 21.53 -12.67
CA ARG A 78 12.04 21.52 -11.26
C ARG A 78 11.13 20.71 -10.35
N LEU A 79 10.22 19.91 -10.91
CA LEU A 79 9.25 19.11 -10.19
C LEU A 79 9.75 17.68 -9.98
N THR A 80 9.67 17.20 -8.74
CA THR A 80 9.74 15.79 -8.41
C THR A 80 8.37 15.30 -7.93
N ILE A 81 7.91 14.19 -8.46
CA ILE A 81 6.68 13.53 -8.04
C ILE A 81 7.06 12.17 -7.48
N VAL A 82 6.67 11.88 -6.26
CA VAL A 82 6.80 10.54 -5.69
C VAL A 82 5.45 9.87 -5.60
N ARG A 83 5.34 8.64 -6.11
CA ARG A 83 4.12 7.83 -6.14
C ARG A 83 4.33 6.59 -5.25
N PRO A 84 4.10 6.69 -3.94
CA PRO A 84 4.21 5.53 -3.05
C PRO A 84 3.03 4.57 -3.24
N THR A 85 3.29 3.29 -2.96
CA THR A 85 2.24 2.28 -2.67
C THR A 85 1.69 2.49 -1.26
N GLY A 86 0.98 1.53 -0.68
CA GLY A 86 0.54 1.60 0.72
C GLY A 86 1.73 1.87 1.64
N ILE A 87 1.73 3.04 2.28
CA ILE A 87 2.79 3.43 3.22
C ILE A 87 2.51 2.78 4.56
N LYS A 88 3.53 2.15 5.15
CA LYS A 88 3.46 1.44 6.42
C LYS A 88 4.57 1.88 7.37
N GLY A 89 4.45 1.47 8.63
CA GLY A 89 5.46 1.73 9.65
C GLY A 89 5.07 2.84 10.61
N HIS A 90 6.05 3.61 11.07
CA HIS A 90 5.85 4.64 12.08
C HIS A 90 4.83 5.70 11.66
N GLY A 91 3.82 5.93 12.50
CA GLY A 91 2.77 6.93 12.25
C GLY A 91 1.74 6.50 11.19
N ASP A 92 1.71 5.22 10.77
CA ASP A 92 0.65 4.68 9.94
C ASP A 92 -0.66 4.64 10.75
N ASP A 93 -1.70 5.29 10.25
CA ASP A 93 -3.01 5.32 10.88
C ASP A 93 -3.93 4.19 10.36
N THR A 94 -3.44 3.40 9.40
CA THR A 94 -4.14 2.22 8.90
C THR A 94 -3.74 0.98 9.71
N PRO A 95 -4.68 0.24 10.27
CA PRO A 95 -4.37 -0.87 11.18
C PRO A 95 -4.04 -2.19 10.49
N ASP A 96 -3.90 -2.22 9.16
CA ASP A 96 -3.80 -3.45 8.39
C ASP A 96 -2.50 -4.26 8.66
N LEU A 97 -1.32 -3.62 8.68
CA LEU A 97 -0.09 -4.30 9.08
C LEU A 97 -0.15 -4.74 10.54
N LEU A 98 -0.59 -3.83 11.43
CA LEU A 98 -0.72 -4.14 12.85
C LEU A 98 -1.64 -5.34 13.09
N THR A 99 -2.76 -5.43 12.39
CA THR A 99 -3.70 -6.54 12.50
C THR A 99 -3.01 -7.88 12.26
N TRP A 100 -2.23 -8.00 11.18
CA TRP A 100 -1.50 -9.22 10.91
C TRP A 100 -0.41 -9.52 11.93
N LEU A 101 0.33 -8.49 12.39
CA LEU A 101 1.34 -8.66 13.42
C LEU A 101 0.74 -9.15 14.74
N LEU A 102 -0.40 -8.59 15.17
CA LEU A 102 -1.07 -9.01 16.40
C LEU A 102 -1.68 -10.42 16.29
N ARG A 103 -2.24 -10.77 15.14
CA ARG A 103 -2.72 -12.14 14.88
C ARG A 103 -1.57 -13.14 14.95
N MET A 104 -0.45 -12.85 14.31
CA MET A 104 0.73 -13.73 14.44
C MET A 104 1.21 -13.80 15.90
N GLN A 105 1.27 -12.70 16.62
CA GLN A 105 1.72 -12.67 18.00
C GLN A 105 0.80 -13.49 18.95
N ALA A 106 -0.48 -13.63 18.63
CA ALA A 106 -1.40 -14.47 19.40
C ALA A 106 -1.04 -15.97 19.36
N GLY A 107 -0.37 -16.43 18.30
CA GLY A 107 0.23 -17.77 18.26
C GLY A 107 -0.71 -18.91 17.84
N ASP A 108 -1.99 -18.67 17.74
CA ASP A 108 -3.02 -19.67 17.42
C ASP A 108 -3.05 -20.05 15.91
N GLU A 109 -4.06 -20.84 15.50
CA GLU A 109 -4.37 -21.09 14.10
C GLU A 109 -5.20 -19.93 13.54
N HIS A 110 -4.76 -19.37 12.42
CA HIS A 110 -5.41 -18.25 11.76
C HIS A 110 -5.75 -18.54 10.30
N ILE A 111 -6.87 -17.98 9.84
CA ILE A 111 -7.22 -18.00 8.42
C ILE A 111 -6.23 -17.11 7.66
N ALA A 112 -5.62 -17.68 6.62
CA ALA A 112 -4.92 -16.97 5.57
C ALA A 112 -5.77 -17.04 4.29
N PRO A 113 -6.15 -15.90 3.69
CA PRO A 113 -7.06 -15.89 2.55
C PRO A 113 -6.36 -16.30 1.26
N GLY A 114 -7.10 -16.95 0.37
CA GLY A 114 -6.63 -17.38 -0.94
C GLY A 114 -5.73 -18.61 -0.87
N ASN A 115 -4.74 -18.67 -1.75
CA ASN A 115 -3.73 -19.73 -1.82
C ASN A 115 -2.30 -19.25 -1.46
N GLY A 116 -2.16 -17.97 -1.15
CA GLY A 116 -0.91 -17.33 -0.81
C GLY A 116 -0.08 -16.83 -1.98
N HIS A 117 -0.52 -17.00 -3.22
CA HIS A 117 0.21 -16.53 -4.41
C HIS A 117 -0.18 -15.13 -4.86
N ASP A 118 -1.24 -14.54 -4.29
CA ASP A 118 -1.66 -13.19 -4.61
C ASP A 118 -0.51 -12.20 -4.38
N PRO A 119 -0.31 -11.22 -5.29
CA PRO A 119 0.78 -10.27 -5.17
C PRO A 119 0.54 -9.28 -4.01
N PHE A 120 1.63 -8.82 -3.41
CA PHE A 120 1.61 -7.81 -2.35
C PHE A 120 2.80 -6.86 -2.47
N GLN A 121 2.56 -5.58 -2.28
CA GLN A 121 3.60 -4.54 -2.18
C GLN A 121 3.22 -3.49 -1.15
N MET A 122 4.20 -3.01 -0.43
CA MET A 122 4.12 -1.87 0.47
C MET A 122 5.42 -1.08 0.46
N VAL A 123 5.43 0.08 1.10
CA VAL A 123 6.65 0.86 1.34
C VAL A 123 6.69 1.37 2.77
N ASP A 124 7.86 1.36 3.39
CA ASP A 124 8.04 1.97 4.71
C ASP A 124 8.06 3.50 4.62
N VAL A 125 7.44 4.17 5.59
CA VAL A 125 7.40 5.65 5.63
C VAL A 125 8.79 6.28 5.71
N LYS A 126 9.74 5.63 6.41
CA LYS A 126 11.12 6.11 6.52
C LYS A 126 11.87 5.93 5.20
N ASP A 127 11.51 4.90 4.41
CA ASP A 127 12.06 4.72 3.07
C ASP A 127 11.56 5.79 2.11
N VAL A 128 10.27 6.16 2.19
CA VAL A 128 9.74 7.31 1.44
C VAL A 128 10.47 8.59 1.84
N ALA A 129 10.66 8.83 3.14
CA ALA A 129 11.38 10.00 3.65
C ALA A 129 12.85 10.02 3.19
N SER A 130 13.51 8.86 3.19
CA SER A 130 14.90 8.72 2.72
C SER A 130 15.04 9.05 1.23
N PHE A 131 14.08 8.59 0.40
CA PHE A 131 14.07 8.96 -1.01
C PHE A 131 13.83 10.47 -1.22
N ILE A 132 12.90 11.05 -0.46
CA ILE A 132 12.64 12.50 -0.54
C ILE A 132 13.93 13.29 -0.23
N ALA A 133 14.64 12.94 0.83
CA ALA A 133 15.93 13.57 1.18
C ALA A 133 16.98 13.38 0.07
N LEU A 134 17.07 12.16 -0.47
CA LEU A 134 17.97 11.85 -1.58
C LEU A 134 17.62 12.65 -2.84
N ALA A 135 16.34 12.71 -3.20
CA ALA A 135 15.89 13.44 -4.39
C ALA A 135 16.17 14.95 -4.31
N ILE A 136 15.98 15.55 -3.13
CA ILE A 136 16.30 16.94 -2.89
C ILE A 136 17.81 17.18 -2.98
N THR A 137 18.60 16.34 -2.29
CA THR A 137 20.06 16.50 -2.21
C THR A 137 20.74 16.31 -3.58
N LYS A 138 20.21 15.40 -4.39
CA LYS A 138 20.76 15.07 -5.71
C LYS A 138 20.05 15.78 -6.87
N SER A 139 19.05 16.60 -6.58
CA SER A 139 18.24 17.31 -7.58
C SER A 139 17.63 16.34 -8.62
N PHE A 140 16.99 15.27 -8.15
CA PHE A 140 16.27 14.36 -9.04
C PHE A 140 14.92 14.98 -9.43
N TYR A 141 14.61 14.95 -10.71
CA TYR A 141 13.36 15.50 -11.25
C TYR A 141 12.54 14.44 -11.99
N GLY A 142 11.24 14.72 -12.16
CA GLY A 142 10.28 13.83 -12.76
C GLY A 142 9.59 12.90 -11.75
N ALA A 143 8.85 11.91 -12.27
CA ALA A 143 8.11 10.96 -11.44
C ALA A 143 8.99 9.79 -10.99
N PHE A 144 8.73 9.30 -9.76
CA PHE A 144 9.35 8.11 -9.18
C PHE A 144 8.30 7.31 -8.42
N ASN A 145 8.17 6.04 -8.74
CA ASN A 145 7.42 5.10 -7.93
C ASN A 145 8.24 4.69 -6.71
N LEU A 146 7.58 4.60 -5.57
CA LEU A 146 8.21 4.14 -4.34
C LEU A 146 7.42 2.97 -3.76
N THR A 147 7.95 1.78 -3.95
CA THR A 147 7.40 0.55 -3.38
C THR A 147 8.53 -0.38 -2.99
N GLY A 148 8.28 -1.22 -2.00
CA GLY A 148 9.16 -2.32 -1.68
C GLY A 148 9.16 -3.42 -2.74
N ARG A 149 9.86 -4.50 -2.44
CA ARG A 149 9.90 -5.69 -3.29
C ARG A 149 8.49 -6.25 -3.50
N LEU A 150 8.21 -6.75 -4.70
CA LEU A 150 7.03 -7.57 -4.94
C LEU A 150 7.16 -8.87 -4.14
N LEU A 151 6.17 -9.13 -3.30
CA LEU A 151 6.01 -10.33 -2.50
C LEU A 151 4.78 -11.09 -2.96
N THR A 152 4.72 -12.36 -2.64
CA THR A 152 3.45 -13.06 -2.52
C THR A 152 2.81 -12.73 -1.16
N PHE A 153 1.49 -12.89 -1.05
CA PHE A 153 0.81 -12.67 0.23
C PHE A 153 1.29 -13.68 1.30
N ARG A 154 1.71 -14.88 0.88
CA ARG A 154 2.37 -15.85 1.76
C ARG A 154 3.68 -15.31 2.32
N GLU A 155 4.58 -14.79 1.48
CA GLU A 155 5.84 -14.20 1.94
C GLU A 155 5.60 -13.04 2.91
N TYR A 156 4.56 -12.23 2.67
CA TYR A 156 4.18 -11.14 3.58
C TYR A 156 3.73 -11.66 4.96
N LEU A 157 2.83 -12.65 5.00
CA LEU A 157 2.37 -13.23 6.27
C LEU A 157 3.47 -13.99 7.01
N GLU A 158 4.34 -14.70 6.30
CA GLU A 158 5.50 -15.34 6.91
C GLU A 158 6.50 -14.31 7.46
N ALA A 159 6.67 -13.16 6.80
CA ALA A 159 7.47 -12.07 7.32
C ALA A 159 6.85 -11.46 8.61
N CYS A 160 5.52 -11.30 8.67
CA CYS A 160 4.82 -10.89 9.90
C CYS A 160 5.03 -11.90 11.03
N LYS A 161 4.97 -13.19 10.72
CA LYS A 161 5.21 -14.29 11.67
C LYS A 161 6.64 -14.28 12.19
N ALA A 162 7.62 -14.12 11.29
CA ALA A 162 9.04 -14.02 11.66
C ALA A 162 9.31 -12.79 12.54
N ALA A 163 8.78 -11.62 12.19
CA ALA A 163 8.96 -10.38 12.95
C ALA A 163 8.38 -10.44 14.37
N THR A 164 7.39 -11.31 14.61
CA THR A 164 6.77 -11.52 15.93
C THR A 164 7.32 -12.75 16.67
N TYR A 165 8.28 -13.46 16.09
CA TYR A 165 8.81 -14.74 16.62
C TYR A 165 7.71 -15.75 16.92
N SER A 166 6.68 -15.80 16.09
CA SER A 166 5.45 -16.51 16.37
C SER A 166 5.49 -17.96 15.90
N GLY A 167 4.83 -18.85 16.67
CA GLY A 167 4.49 -20.21 16.28
C GLY A 167 3.12 -20.35 15.58
N ALA A 168 2.45 -19.25 15.21
CA ALA A 168 1.12 -19.26 14.59
C ALA A 168 1.07 -20.17 13.36
N THR A 169 -0.06 -20.83 13.19
CA THR A 169 -0.35 -21.67 12.01
C THR A 169 -1.26 -20.89 11.06
N LEU A 170 -0.94 -20.91 9.77
CA LEU A 170 -1.73 -20.26 8.73
C LEU A 170 -2.47 -21.32 7.91
N THR A 171 -3.79 -21.33 8.02
CA THR A 171 -4.67 -22.22 7.23
C THR A 171 -5.20 -21.44 6.02
N TRP A 172 -4.70 -21.79 4.84
CA TRP A 172 -5.06 -21.14 3.58
C TRP A 172 -6.42 -21.59 3.11
N ILE A 173 -7.36 -20.65 2.99
CA ILE A 173 -8.75 -20.93 2.62
C ILE A 173 -9.08 -20.18 1.32
N PRO A 174 -9.57 -20.89 0.28
CA PRO A 174 -9.92 -20.30 -1.00
C PRO A 174 -10.97 -19.18 -0.86
N GLN A 175 -10.85 -18.15 -1.70
CA GLN A 175 -11.76 -17.00 -1.72
C GLN A 175 -13.23 -17.40 -1.78
N GLN A 176 -13.56 -18.41 -2.60
CA GLN A 176 -14.94 -18.88 -2.75
C GLN A 176 -15.52 -19.37 -1.43
N PHE A 177 -14.76 -20.19 -0.67
CA PHE A 177 -15.21 -20.69 0.62
C PHE A 177 -15.38 -19.56 1.65
N LEU A 178 -14.46 -18.59 1.65
CA LEU A 178 -14.58 -17.42 2.52
C LEU A 178 -15.85 -16.61 2.21
N HIS A 179 -16.16 -16.43 0.92
CA HIS A 179 -17.39 -15.76 0.47
C HIS A 179 -18.65 -16.49 0.94
N GLU A 180 -18.71 -17.80 0.76
CA GLU A 180 -19.84 -18.64 1.19
C GLU A 180 -20.09 -18.55 2.71
N HIS A 181 -19.06 -18.20 3.49
CA HIS A 181 -19.13 -18.02 4.94
C HIS A 181 -19.22 -16.54 5.38
N GLY A 182 -19.47 -15.63 4.43
CA GLY A 182 -19.69 -14.19 4.70
C GLY A 182 -18.42 -13.42 5.09
N LEU A 183 -17.24 -13.93 4.71
CA LEU A 183 -15.96 -13.28 4.98
C LEU A 183 -15.36 -12.53 3.78
N GLU A 184 -16.14 -12.32 2.73
CA GLU A 184 -15.70 -11.47 1.62
C GLU A 184 -16.07 -10.01 1.86
N SER A 185 -15.16 -9.11 1.49
CA SER A 185 -15.48 -7.70 1.30
C SER A 185 -15.76 -7.47 -0.17
N ASP A 186 -16.99 -7.13 -0.52
CA ASP A 186 -17.37 -6.75 -1.88
C ASP A 186 -16.72 -5.43 -2.32
N ASP A 187 -16.22 -4.66 -1.37
CA ASP A 187 -15.62 -3.37 -1.64
C ASP A 187 -14.11 -3.46 -1.72
N VAL A 188 -13.66 -3.79 -2.89
CA VAL A 188 -12.25 -3.79 -3.30
C VAL A 188 -11.54 -2.46 -3.00
N LEU A 189 -12.27 -1.38 -2.88
CA LEU A 189 -11.75 -0.06 -2.62
C LEU A 189 -11.52 0.20 -1.12
N HIS A 190 -12.03 -0.66 -0.26
CA HIS A 190 -11.82 -0.66 1.19
C HIS A 190 -10.97 -1.86 1.63
N THR A 191 -9.93 -2.19 0.88
CA THR A 191 -8.96 -3.25 1.24
C THR A 191 -8.35 -3.08 2.61
N PHE A 192 -8.46 -1.88 3.18
CA PHE A 192 -8.04 -1.58 4.55
C PHE A 192 -9.13 -1.80 5.60
N ALA A 193 -10.36 -2.12 5.19
CA ALA A 193 -11.52 -2.27 6.08
C ALA A 193 -12.19 -3.65 6.01
N GLY A 194 -11.61 -4.59 5.26
CA GLY A 194 -12.16 -5.94 5.12
C GLY A 194 -11.68 -6.90 6.22
N TYR A 195 -12.20 -8.12 6.19
CA TYR A 195 -11.79 -9.18 7.11
C TYR A 195 -10.32 -9.56 7.01
N PHE A 196 -9.72 -9.36 5.83
CA PHE A 196 -8.32 -9.68 5.53
C PHE A 196 -7.60 -8.45 4.98
N PRO A 197 -7.14 -7.54 5.85
CA PRO A 197 -6.57 -6.27 5.43
C PRO A 197 -5.36 -6.48 4.52
N SER A 198 -5.25 -5.62 3.52
CA SER A 198 -4.20 -5.64 2.48
C SER A 198 -4.22 -6.85 1.53
N TRP A 199 -5.10 -7.82 1.72
CA TRP A 199 -5.26 -8.91 0.76
C TRP A 199 -6.13 -8.49 -0.42
N LEU A 200 -5.63 -8.72 -1.62
CA LEU A 200 -6.32 -8.49 -2.89
C LEU A 200 -6.19 -9.73 -3.75
N PRO A 201 -7.30 -10.44 -4.04
CA PRO A 201 -7.26 -11.57 -4.96
C PRO A 201 -6.74 -11.15 -6.33
N GLU A 202 -5.72 -11.82 -6.83
CA GLU A 202 -5.05 -11.49 -8.10
C GLU A 202 -6.04 -11.40 -9.27
N ALA A 203 -7.06 -12.26 -9.29
CA ALA A 203 -8.06 -12.30 -10.37
C ALA A 203 -8.76 -10.96 -10.65
N ARG A 204 -8.82 -10.07 -9.67
CA ARG A 204 -9.50 -8.76 -9.78
C ARG A 204 -8.54 -7.57 -9.88
N HIS A 205 -7.28 -7.72 -9.40
CA HIS A 205 -6.37 -6.58 -9.19
C HIS A 205 -4.92 -6.91 -9.53
N GLN A 206 -4.70 -7.61 -10.62
CA GLN A 206 -3.40 -8.14 -11.04
C GLN A 206 -2.28 -7.09 -11.08
N GLY A 207 -2.58 -5.85 -11.47
CA GLY A 207 -1.59 -4.78 -11.62
C GLY A 207 -1.38 -3.89 -10.40
N LEU A 208 -2.30 -3.89 -9.42
CA LEU A 208 -2.24 -2.94 -8.29
C LEU A 208 -0.96 -3.11 -7.46
N TYR A 209 -0.50 -4.34 -7.30
CA TYR A 209 0.74 -4.67 -6.62
C TYR A 209 1.88 -5.07 -7.59
N ARG A 210 1.87 -4.54 -8.83
CA ARG A 210 2.92 -4.76 -9.82
C ARG A 210 3.55 -3.42 -10.25
N ILE A 211 3.91 -2.61 -9.25
CA ILE A 211 4.50 -1.29 -9.45
C ILE A 211 6.02 -1.44 -9.46
N SER A 212 6.68 -0.88 -10.46
CA SER A 212 8.15 -0.87 -10.54
C SER A 212 8.74 0.35 -9.86
N SER A 213 9.65 0.16 -8.92
CA SER A 213 10.51 1.21 -8.35
C SER A 213 11.95 1.15 -8.88
N GLU A 214 12.17 0.47 -9.99
CA GLU A 214 13.49 0.27 -10.58
C GLU A 214 14.22 1.60 -10.84
N LYS A 215 13.50 2.64 -11.24
CA LYS A 215 14.04 3.98 -11.44
C LYS A 215 14.60 4.57 -10.15
N ALA A 216 13.90 4.41 -9.02
CA ALA A 216 14.35 4.89 -7.73
C ALA A 216 15.57 4.08 -7.23
N PHE A 217 15.56 2.75 -7.41
CA PHE A 217 16.70 1.91 -7.04
C PHE A 217 17.97 2.25 -7.84
N ARG A 218 17.84 2.46 -9.15
CA ARG A 218 18.97 2.93 -10.00
C ARG A 218 19.49 4.31 -9.59
N ALA A 219 18.64 5.14 -9.02
CA ALA A 219 19.04 6.44 -8.46
C ALA A 219 19.74 6.32 -7.09
N GLY A 220 19.88 5.10 -6.55
CA GLY A 220 20.57 4.81 -5.30
C GLY A 220 19.67 4.72 -4.07
N TRP A 221 18.33 4.74 -4.26
CA TRP A 221 17.41 4.49 -3.16
C TRP A 221 17.52 3.04 -2.66
N LYS A 222 17.29 2.86 -1.36
CA LYS A 222 17.31 1.54 -0.70
C LYS A 222 16.13 1.45 0.24
N THR A 223 15.59 0.25 0.38
CA THR A 223 14.53 -0.07 1.35
C THR A 223 15.12 -0.77 2.57
N ARG A 224 14.47 -0.57 3.70
CA ARG A 224 14.75 -1.23 4.97
C ARG A 224 14.32 -2.70 4.95
N PRO A 225 14.87 -3.55 5.83
CA PRO A 225 14.29 -4.84 6.14
C PRO A 225 12.86 -4.70 6.69
N PHE A 226 11.98 -5.63 6.32
CA PHE A 226 10.58 -5.62 6.77
C PHE A 226 10.44 -5.65 8.29
N GLU A 227 11.34 -6.35 8.97
CA GLU A 227 11.38 -6.51 10.42
C GLU A 227 11.47 -5.16 11.14
N GLU A 228 12.16 -4.19 10.57
CA GLU A 228 12.26 -2.84 11.13
C GLU A 228 10.92 -2.09 11.01
N THR A 229 10.22 -2.23 9.87
CA THR A 229 8.88 -1.66 9.68
C THR A 229 7.88 -2.29 10.65
N ALA A 230 7.93 -3.61 10.82
CA ALA A 230 7.08 -4.33 11.75
C ALA A 230 7.36 -3.92 13.21
N PHE A 231 8.63 -3.74 13.56
CA PHE A 231 9.03 -3.27 14.89
C PHE A 231 8.48 -1.87 15.17
N ASP A 232 8.64 -0.92 14.26
CA ASP A 232 8.11 0.44 14.41
C ASP A 232 6.59 0.42 14.61
N CYS A 233 5.86 -0.37 13.83
CA CYS A 233 4.41 -0.53 13.94
C CYS A 233 3.99 -1.08 15.32
N LEU A 234 4.69 -2.10 15.84
CA LEU A 234 4.42 -2.66 17.15
C LEU A 234 4.77 -1.69 18.29
N MET A 235 5.80 -0.85 18.11
CA MET A 235 6.15 0.18 19.10
C MET A 235 5.10 1.29 19.16
N ASP A 236 4.55 1.72 18.03
CA ASP A 236 3.45 2.70 17.97
C ASP A 236 2.18 2.13 18.64
N PHE A 237 1.89 0.85 18.42
CA PHE A 237 0.81 0.19 19.15
C PHE A 237 1.03 0.20 20.67
N ARG A 238 2.22 -0.19 21.14
CA ARG A 238 2.56 -0.22 22.56
C ARG A 238 2.54 1.16 23.21
N SER A 239 2.85 2.21 22.47
CA SER A 239 2.77 3.60 22.94
C SER A 239 1.35 4.18 22.91
N GLY A 240 0.37 3.44 22.37
CA GLY A 240 -1.02 3.88 22.22
C GLY A 240 -1.27 4.82 21.06
N GLN A 241 -0.28 5.02 20.18
CA GLN A 241 -0.42 5.86 18.97
C GLN A 241 -1.24 5.15 17.88
N LEU A 242 -1.13 3.83 17.80
CA LEU A 242 -1.86 3.00 16.85
C LEU A 242 -2.82 2.07 17.59
N LYS A 243 -4.03 1.91 17.06
CA LYS A 243 -5.05 1.01 17.63
C LYS A 243 -5.34 -0.11 16.66
N PRO A 244 -5.53 -1.35 17.14
CA PRO A 244 -5.96 -2.45 16.29
C PRO A 244 -7.39 -2.20 15.80
N SER A 245 -7.69 -2.69 14.61
CA SER A 245 -9.06 -2.80 14.12
C SER A 245 -9.57 -4.22 14.30
N ALA A 246 -10.83 -4.36 14.67
CA ALA A 246 -11.48 -5.67 14.79
C ALA A 246 -12.00 -6.09 13.40
N PHE A 247 -11.15 -6.65 12.56
CA PHE A 247 -11.57 -7.11 11.23
C PHE A 247 -12.32 -8.42 11.28
N LEU A 248 -11.80 -9.42 11.98
CA LEU A 248 -12.38 -10.74 12.14
C LEU A 248 -12.38 -11.14 13.62
N SER A 249 -13.55 -11.44 14.16
CA SER A 249 -13.63 -11.91 15.55
C SER A 249 -13.08 -13.34 15.66
N GLN A 250 -12.44 -13.64 16.80
CA GLN A 250 -11.93 -15.01 17.07
C GLN A 250 -13.04 -16.08 16.99
N ALA A 251 -14.26 -15.75 17.41
CA ALA A 251 -15.38 -16.67 17.34
C ALA A 251 -15.75 -17.00 15.88
N LYS A 252 -15.83 -15.98 15.02
CA LYS A 252 -16.13 -16.18 13.60
C LYS A 252 -14.98 -16.87 12.87
N GLU A 253 -13.74 -16.54 13.21
CA GLU A 253 -12.55 -17.19 12.64
C GLU A 253 -12.57 -18.70 12.96
N ARG A 254 -12.83 -19.08 14.20
CA ARG A 254 -12.91 -20.48 14.63
C ARG A 254 -14.04 -21.21 13.94
N GLU A 255 -15.24 -20.62 13.86
CA GLU A 255 -16.39 -21.18 13.13
C GLU A 255 -16.00 -21.57 11.70
N VAL A 256 -15.32 -20.67 10.99
CA VAL A 256 -14.95 -20.89 9.60
C VAL A 256 -13.80 -21.89 9.45
N LEU A 257 -12.82 -21.88 10.38
CA LEU A 257 -11.75 -22.87 10.40
C LEU A 257 -12.29 -24.29 10.63
N ASP A 258 -13.24 -24.45 11.54
CA ASP A 258 -13.86 -25.75 11.82
C ASP A 258 -14.69 -26.22 10.61
N ALA A 259 -15.48 -25.32 9.99
CA ALA A 259 -16.21 -25.64 8.76
C ALA A 259 -15.27 -26.03 7.60
N TRP A 260 -14.08 -25.40 7.52
CA TRP A 260 -13.10 -25.76 6.50
C TRP A 260 -12.48 -27.14 6.71
N LYS A 261 -12.22 -27.54 7.98
CA LYS A 261 -11.70 -28.87 8.31
C LYS A 261 -12.68 -29.99 7.94
N ASP A 262 -13.97 -29.70 8.03
CA ASP A 262 -15.06 -30.65 7.68
C ASP A 262 -15.40 -30.62 6.17
N HIS A 263 -14.80 -29.69 5.42
CA HIS A 263 -15.07 -29.56 3.99
C HIS A 263 -14.37 -30.68 3.20
N PRO A 264 -15.07 -31.46 2.39
CA PRO A 264 -14.47 -32.49 1.55
C PRO A 264 -13.52 -31.82 0.52
N SER A 265 -12.28 -32.29 0.50
CA SER A 265 -11.22 -31.87 -0.45
C SER A 265 -11.49 -32.28 -1.89
#